data_05ebb058f3da224bc6c92ee42ebd23da
#
_entry.id   05ebb058f3da224bc6c92ee42ebd23da
#
_cell.length_a   1.000
_cell.length_b   1.000
_cell.length_c   1.000
_cell.angle_alpha   90.00
_cell.angle_beta   90.00
_cell.angle_gamma   90.00
#
_symmetry.space_group_name_H-M   'P 1'
#
loop_
_entity.id
_entity.type
_entity.pdbx_description
1 polymer ?
#
loop_
_entity_poly.entity_id
_entity_poly.type
_entity_poly.pdbx_seq_one_letter_code
_entity_poly.pdbx_strand_id
1 'polypeptide(L)'
;KYSYSAQSFFQGNQSLIEQLLETALSGASGERALDLYCGVGLFTLPLAKKFSQVIGVEGNERAIEFATRNAENARLENVSFAAEGVGEFLAGHQLDGTDFVLLDPPRTGTEKDVINKIIKLHPQNISYVACDPSMLARDLRQLIDGGYVIVSITALDLFPQTHHVETVVRLKTRQKHDR
;
A
#
# COMPACT_ATOMS: atom_id res chain seq x y z
N LYS A 1 6.24 13.68 -11.92
CA LYS A 1 7.22 12.94 -12.73
C LYS A 1 8.00 12.05 -11.79
N TYR A 2 8.04 10.72 -12.06
CA TYR A 2 8.80 9.76 -11.27
C TYR A 2 10.10 9.40 -11.96
N SER A 3 11.17 9.21 -11.17
CA SER A 3 12.43 8.62 -11.60
C SER A 3 12.46 7.16 -11.15
N TYR A 4 12.85 6.25 -12.03
CA TYR A 4 12.98 4.82 -11.77
C TYR A 4 14.05 4.21 -12.67
N SER A 5 14.50 3.00 -12.36
CA SER A 5 15.43 2.26 -13.22
C SER A 5 14.73 1.06 -13.86
N ALA A 6 15.34 0.49 -14.92
CA ALA A 6 14.85 -0.74 -15.54
C ALA A 6 14.85 -1.95 -14.58
N GLN A 7 15.53 -1.86 -13.44
CA GLN A 7 15.57 -2.88 -12.39
C GLN A 7 14.56 -2.63 -11.27
N SER A 8 13.92 -1.45 -11.23
CA SER A 8 12.85 -1.13 -10.29
C SER A 8 11.52 -1.37 -10.98
N PHE A 9 10.63 -2.13 -10.34
CA PHE A 9 9.28 -2.30 -10.88
C PHE A 9 8.58 -0.94 -10.91
N PHE A 10 8.00 -0.60 -12.05
CA PHE A 10 7.13 0.56 -12.21
C PHE A 10 5.95 0.15 -13.11
N GLN A 11 4.76 0.62 -12.81
CA GLN A 11 3.54 0.29 -13.55
C GLN A 11 3.69 0.67 -15.03
N GLY A 12 3.65 -0.33 -15.91
CA GLY A 12 3.90 -0.16 -17.35
C GLY A 12 2.78 0.57 -18.10
N ASN A 13 1.54 0.48 -17.63
CA ASN A 13 0.38 1.11 -18.23
C ASN A 13 0.10 2.49 -17.64
N GLN A 14 0.78 3.51 -18.19
CA GLN A 14 0.68 4.88 -17.70
C GLN A 14 -0.73 5.48 -17.80
N SER A 15 -1.56 5.02 -18.74
CA SER A 15 -2.91 5.58 -18.94
C SER A 15 -3.88 5.23 -17.80
N LEU A 16 -3.62 4.16 -17.04
CA LEU A 16 -4.45 3.72 -15.93
C LEU A 16 -3.84 4.02 -14.55
N ILE A 17 -2.64 4.61 -14.48
CA ILE A 17 -2.00 4.95 -13.20
C ILE A 17 -2.86 5.95 -12.40
N GLU A 18 -3.42 6.96 -13.03
CA GLU A 18 -4.28 7.93 -12.35
C GLU A 18 -5.50 7.24 -11.74
N GLN A 19 -6.15 6.38 -12.49
CA GLN A 19 -7.31 5.63 -12.01
C GLN A 19 -6.95 4.67 -10.88
N LEU A 20 -5.78 4.01 -10.96
CA LEU A 20 -5.24 3.17 -9.88
C LEU A 20 -5.04 3.98 -8.60
N LEU A 21 -4.37 5.14 -8.70
CA LEU A 21 -4.12 6.03 -7.57
C LEU A 21 -5.43 6.55 -6.97
N GLU A 22 -6.36 7.03 -7.79
CA GLU A 22 -7.68 7.50 -7.32
C GLU A 22 -8.45 6.40 -6.60
N THR A 23 -8.44 5.17 -7.14
CA THR A 23 -9.13 4.04 -6.56
C THR A 23 -8.49 3.63 -5.23
N ALA A 24 -7.17 3.44 -5.21
CA ALA A 24 -6.44 2.99 -4.03
C ALA A 24 -6.47 4.02 -2.88
N LEU A 25 -6.46 5.31 -3.21
CA LEU A 25 -6.42 6.40 -2.24
C LEU A 25 -7.79 7.06 -1.99
N SER A 26 -8.86 6.47 -2.49
CA SER A 26 -10.21 6.99 -2.28
C SER A 26 -10.57 7.01 -0.80
N GLY A 27 -10.95 8.18 -0.27
CA GLY A 27 -11.29 8.36 1.15
C GLY A 27 -10.10 8.26 2.12
N ALA A 28 -8.86 8.17 1.61
CA ALA A 28 -7.66 8.19 2.44
C ALA A 28 -7.42 9.60 3.00
N SER A 29 -7.33 9.74 4.32
CA SER A 29 -6.97 10.95 5.05
C SER A 29 -6.66 10.60 6.50
N GLY A 30 -5.88 11.40 7.20
CA GLY A 30 -5.54 11.21 8.61
C GLY A 30 -4.20 11.82 8.98
N GLU A 31 -3.67 11.41 10.12
CA GLU A 31 -2.38 11.86 10.62
C GLU A 31 -1.24 11.00 10.06
N ARG A 32 -1.34 9.68 10.17
CA ARG A 32 -0.26 8.76 9.77
C ARG A 32 -0.72 7.70 8.78
N ALA A 33 0.06 7.54 7.70
CA ALA A 33 -0.12 6.45 6.74
C ALA A 33 1.17 5.63 6.58
N LEU A 34 1.00 4.33 6.32
CA LEU A 34 2.05 3.42 5.87
C LEU A 34 1.79 3.01 4.43
N ASP A 35 2.84 3.05 3.62
CA ASP A 35 2.87 2.50 2.26
C ASP A 35 3.84 1.32 2.25
N LEU A 36 3.30 0.11 2.36
CA LEU A 36 4.05 -1.14 2.46
C LEU A 36 4.28 -1.72 1.07
N TYR A 37 5.53 -2.12 0.79
CA TYR A 37 6.01 -2.48 -0.55
C TYR A 37 6.01 -1.27 -1.50
N CYS A 38 6.48 -0.12 -1.01
CA CYS A 38 6.28 1.17 -1.66
C CYS A 38 7.06 1.35 -2.99
N GLY A 39 8.01 0.47 -3.30
CA GLY A 39 8.84 0.58 -4.49
C GLY A 39 9.52 1.94 -4.60
N VAL A 40 9.30 2.63 -5.71
CA VAL A 40 9.84 3.99 -5.95
C VAL A 40 8.93 5.13 -5.45
N GLY A 41 7.92 4.80 -4.63
CA GLY A 41 7.03 5.76 -3.99
C GLY A 41 5.78 6.13 -4.79
N LEU A 42 5.27 5.22 -5.65
CA LEU A 42 4.11 5.50 -6.49
C LEU A 42 2.89 5.96 -5.68
N PHE A 43 2.59 5.28 -4.59
CA PHE A 43 1.49 5.63 -3.68
C PHE A 43 1.95 6.56 -2.55
N THR A 44 3.21 6.45 -2.11
CA THR A 44 3.76 7.26 -1.01
C THR A 44 3.62 8.76 -1.25
N LEU A 45 3.97 9.22 -2.46
CA LEU A 45 3.97 10.65 -2.77
C LEU A 45 2.54 11.25 -2.80
N PRO A 46 1.54 10.62 -3.42
CA PRO A 46 0.15 11.08 -3.31
C PRO A 46 -0.42 10.99 -1.88
N LEU A 47 -0.03 9.97 -1.08
CA LEU A 47 -0.41 9.87 0.33
C LEU A 47 0.09 11.06 1.15
N ALA A 48 1.30 11.55 0.89
CA ALA A 48 1.88 12.70 1.56
C ALA A 48 1.07 14.00 1.42
N LYS A 49 0.20 14.07 0.42
CA LYS A 49 -0.74 15.22 0.25
C LYS A 49 -2.02 15.08 1.09
N LYS A 50 -2.22 13.92 1.73
CA LYS A 50 -3.45 13.56 2.44
C LYS A 50 -3.23 13.27 3.92
N PHE A 51 -1.97 13.05 4.33
CA PHE A 51 -1.59 12.70 5.69
C PHE A 51 -0.49 13.63 6.20
N SER A 52 -0.46 13.84 7.52
CA SER A 52 0.59 14.65 8.17
C SER A 52 1.95 13.94 8.14
N GLN A 53 1.96 12.60 8.16
CA GLN A 53 3.17 11.77 8.11
C GLN A 53 2.91 10.52 7.26
N VAL A 54 3.85 10.22 6.35
CA VAL A 54 3.82 8.99 5.54
C VAL A 54 5.15 8.26 5.67
N ILE A 55 5.10 6.95 5.88
CA ILE A 55 6.28 6.08 5.89
C ILE A 55 6.13 5.07 4.76
N GLY A 56 7.06 5.10 3.80
CA GLY A 56 7.19 4.10 2.76
C GLY A 56 8.19 3.01 3.18
N VAL A 57 7.81 1.74 3.02
CA VAL A 57 8.63 0.59 3.39
C VAL A 57 8.85 -0.30 2.18
N GLU A 58 10.10 -0.62 1.88
CA GLU A 58 10.50 -1.42 0.74
C GLU A 58 11.84 -2.12 1.03
N GLY A 59 11.92 -3.42 0.74
CA GLY A 59 13.14 -4.19 0.97
C GLY A 59 14.28 -3.91 -0.02
N ASN A 60 13.98 -3.30 -1.16
CA ASN A 60 14.98 -2.98 -2.18
C ASN A 60 15.56 -1.59 -1.94
N GLU A 61 16.79 -1.51 -1.40
CA GLU A 61 17.50 -0.26 -1.11
C GLU A 61 17.54 0.69 -2.32
N ARG A 62 17.74 0.14 -3.53
CA ARG A 62 17.81 0.96 -4.74
C ARG A 62 16.46 1.58 -5.11
N ALA A 63 15.35 0.89 -4.85
CA ALA A 63 14.02 1.47 -5.02
C ALA A 63 13.80 2.61 -4.03
N ILE A 64 14.25 2.47 -2.78
CA ILE A 64 14.21 3.52 -1.76
C ILE A 64 15.03 4.74 -2.15
N GLU A 65 16.21 4.58 -2.76
CA GLU A 65 16.98 5.72 -3.29
C GLU A 65 16.17 6.53 -4.30
N PHE A 66 15.45 5.85 -5.21
CA PHE A 66 14.56 6.53 -6.15
C PHE A 66 13.36 7.16 -5.47
N ALA A 67 12.73 6.46 -4.51
CA ALA A 67 11.59 6.98 -3.75
C ALA A 67 11.97 8.29 -3.02
N THR A 68 13.13 8.32 -2.37
CA THR A 68 13.67 9.48 -1.67
C THR A 68 13.88 10.66 -2.64
N ARG A 69 14.55 10.43 -3.77
CA ARG A 69 14.74 11.46 -4.81
C ARG A 69 13.41 11.97 -5.38
N ASN A 70 12.43 11.08 -5.54
CA ASN A 70 11.11 11.45 -6.03
C ASN A 70 10.37 12.34 -5.01
N ALA A 71 10.48 12.06 -3.71
CA ALA A 71 9.92 12.88 -2.64
C ALA A 71 10.61 14.26 -2.56
N GLU A 72 11.93 14.31 -2.63
CA GLU A 72 12.71 15.54 -2.67
C GLU A 72 12.32 16.42 -3.87
N ASN A 73 12.25 15.83 -5.08
CA ASN A 73 11.83 16.53 -6.29
C ASN A 73 10.39 17.06 -6.21
N ALA A 74 9.53 16.36 -5.44
CA ALA A 74 8.16 16.78 -5.17
C ALA A 74 8.06 17.76 -3.99
N ARG A 75 9.17 18.08 -3.31
CA ARG A 75 9.27 18.95 -2.13
C ARG A 75 8.35 18.50 -0.99
N LEU A 76 8.32 17.17 -0.75
CA LEU A 76 7.55 16.57 0.33
C LEU A 76 8.46 16.36 1.54
N GLU A 77 8.16 17.06 2.63
CA GLU A 77 8.95 17.03 3.88
C GLU A 77 8.36 16.07 4.94
N ASN A 78 7.13 15.60 4.71
CA ASN A 78 6.37 14.73 5.61
C ASN A 78 6.44 13.24 5.23
N VAL A 79 7.45 12.86 4.44
CA VAL A 79 7.68 11.48 4.00
C VAL A 79 9.00 10.97 4.56
N SER A 80 9.00 9.75 5.04
CA SER A 80 10.21 8.99 5.35
C SER A 80 10.16 7.62 4.68
N PHE A 81 11.34 7.02 4.47
CA PHE A 81 11.46 5.71 3.85
C PHE A 81 12.31 4.78 4.71
N ALA A 82 11.92 3.51 4.76
CA ALA A 82 12.66 2.43 5.41
C ALA A 82 13.06 1.37 4.36
N ALA A 83 14.37 1.12 4.24
CA ALA A 83 14.94 0.10 3.36
C ALA A 83 15.07 -1.21 4.14
N GLU A 84 13.95 -1.88 4.40
CA GLU A 84 13.90 -3.14 5.16
C GLU A 84 12.68 -3.97 4.76
N GLY A 85 12.69 -5.26 5.10
CA GLY A 85 11.55 -6.13 4.85
C GLY A 85 10.30 -5.66 5.62
N VAL A 86 9.13 -5.70 4.98
CA VAL A 86 7.87 -5.23 5.58
C VAL A 86 7.56 -5.95 6.89
N GLY A 87 7.82 -7.27 6.94
CA GLY A 87 7.63 -8.06 8.16
C GLY A 87 8.54 -7.63 9.31
N GLU A 88 9.79 -7.27 9.04
CA GLU A 88 10.76 -6.77 10.01
C GLU A 88 10.37 -5.38 10.50
N PHE A 89 10.06 -4.48 9.57
CA PHE A 89 9.60 -3.13 9.88
C PHE A 89 8.40 -3.13 10.84
N LEU A 90 7.36 -3.89 10.53
CA LEU A 90 6.16 -3.99 11.37
C LEU A 90 6.41 -4.64 12.74
N ALA A 91 7.52 -5.35 12.92
CA ALA A 91 7.89 -5.95 14.20
C ALA A 91 8.79 -5.06 15.04
N GLY A 92 9.64 -4.24 14.40
CA GLY A 92 10.70 -3.48 15.04
C GLY A 92 10.34 -2.04 15.42
N HIS A 93 9.23 -1.50 14.89
CA HIS A 93 8.89 -0.09 15.03
C HIS A 93 7.60 0.15 15.82
N GLN A 94 7.56 1.27 16.55
CA GLN A 94 6.33 1.76 17.19
C GLN A 94 5.50 2.53 16.16
N LEU A 95 4.36 1.97 15.79
CA LEU A 95 3.49 2.46 14.71
C LEU A 95 2.09 2.83 15.21
N ASP A 96 1.95 3.01 16.53
CA ASP A 96 0.68 3.40 17.15
C ASP A 96 0.13 4.69 16.53
N GLY A 97 -1.19 4.75 16.37
CA GLY A 97 -1.86 5.89 15.74
C GLY A 97 -1.75 5.92 14.21
N THR A 98 -1.46 4.77 13.58
CA THR A 98 -1.57 4.63 12.12
C THR A 98 -3.04 4.61 11.72
N ASP A 99 -3.46 5.56 10.88
CA ASP A 99 -4.84 5.67 10.40
C ASP A 99 -5.09 4.85 9.14
N PHE A 100 -4.06 4.73 8.30
CA PHE A 100 -4.19 4.15 6.97
C PHE A 100 -2.98 3.27 6.63
N VAL A 101 -3.24 2.10 6.06
CA VAL A 101 -2.21 1.22 5.50
C VAL A 101 -2.55 0.92 4.04
N LEU A 102 -1.60 1.17 3.15
CA LEU A 102 -1.62 0.67 1.78
C LEU A 102 -0.66 -0.50 1.65
N LEU A 103 -1.09 -1.55 0.95
CA LEU A 103 -0.26 -2.70 0.59
C LEU A 103 -0.29 -2.89 -0.92
N ASP A 104 0.89 -3.05 -1.52
CA ASP A 104 1.08 -3.44 -2.92
C ASP A 104 2.15 -4.55 -3.01
N PRO A 105 1.88 -5.75 -2.43
CA PRO A 105 2.87 -6.80 -2.32
C PRO A 105 3.18 -7.44 -3.69
N PRO A 106 4.33 -8.14 -3.80
CA PRO A 106 4.66 -8.91 -4.98
C PRO A 106 3.64 -10.02 -5.24
N ARG A 107 3.71 -10.65 -6.42
CA ARG A 107 2.79 -11.74 -6.84
C ARG A 107 2.68 -12.91 -5.86
N THR A 108 3.69 -13.13 -5.05
CA THR A 108 3.69 -14.15 -4.00
C THR A 108 2.81 -13.80 -2.79
N GLY A 109 2.22 -12.61 -2.79
CA GLY A 109 1.45 -12.07 -1.66
C GLY A 109 2.34 -11.52 -0.55
N THR A 110 1.72 -11.23 0.60
CA THR A 110 2.46 -10.78 1.79
C THR A 110 3.27 -11.90 2.42
N GLU A 111 4.38 -11.54 3.07
CA GLU A 111 5.16 -12.48 3.88
C GLU A 111 4.32 -12.97 5.07
N LYS A 112 4.83 -14.08 5.65
CA LYS A 112 4.21 -14.66 6.85
C LYS A 112 4.05 -13.61 7.96
N ASP A 113 2.91 -13.60 8.61
CA ASP A 113 2.55 -12.74 9.74
C ASP A 113 2.37 -11.24 9.45
N VAL A 114 2.62 -10.75 8.24
CA VAL A 114 2.39 -9.32 7.88
C VAL A 114 0.94 -8.93 8.14
N ILE A 115 -0.02 -9.71 7.65
CA ILE A 115 -1.46 -9.43 7.85
C ILE A 115 -1.82 -9.42 9.34
N ASN A 116 -1.30 -10.36 10.12
CA ASN A 116 -1.54 -10.41 11.57
C ASN A 116 -0.97 -9.17 12.29
N LYS A 117 0.18 -8.66 11.85
CA LYS A 117 0.77 -7.43 12.40
C LYS A 117 -0.06 -6.20 12.05
N ILE A 118 -0.59 -6.13 10.82
CA ILE A 118 -1.51 -5.06 10.42
C ILE A 118 -2.80 -5.11 11.23
N ILE A 119 -3.37 -6.31 11.47
CA ILE A 119 -4.55 -6.46 12.32
C ILE A 119 -4.27 -5.97 13.74
N LYS A 120 -3.10 -6.28 14.30
CA LYS A 120 -2.70 -5.80 15.64
C LYS A 120 -2.48 -4.29 15.69
N LEU A 121 -1.92 -3.71 14.64
CA LEU A 121 -1.75 -2.26 14.48
C LEU A 121 -3.09 -1.53 14.43
N HIS A 122 -4.13 -2.20 13.93
CA HIS A 122 -5.52 -1.76 13.89
C HIS A 122 -5.75 -0.42 13.17
N PRO A 123 -5.17 -0.19 11.96
CA PRO A 123 -5.45 1.03 11.20
C PRO A 123 -6.94 1.12 10.88
N GLN A 124 -7.48 2.35 10.84
CA GLN A 124 -8.91 2.57 10.55
C GLN A 124 -9.29 2.11 9.13
N ASN A 125 -8.38 2.31 8.18
CA ASN A 125 -8.59 1.98 6.78
C ASN A 125 -7.38 1.25 6.19
N ILE A 126 -7.67 0.29 5.31
CA ILE A 126 -6.65 -0.44 4.55
C ILE A 126 -7.02 -0.37 3.07
N SER A 127 -6.01 -0.13 2.22
CA SER A 127 -6.10 -0.32 0.77
C SER A 127 -5.12 -1.41 0.36
N TYR A 128 -5.63 -2.46 -0.26
CA TYR A 128 -4.84 -3.59 -0.74
C TYR A 128 -4.87 -3.62 -2.27
N VAL A 129 -3.72 -3.43 -2.88
CA VAL A 129 -3.52 -3.56 -4.33
C VAL A 129 -2.89 -4.91 -4.60
N ALA A 130 -3.40 -5.68 -5.56
CA ALA A 130 -2.88 -7.01 -5.86
C ALA A 130 -3.11 -7.39 -7.32
N CYS A 131 -2.09 -7.97 -7.96
CA CYS A 131 -2.19 -8.53 -9.30
C CYS A 131 -2.50 -10.05 -9.31
N ASP A 132 -2.54 -10.71 -8.13
CA ASP A 132 -2.91 -12.13 -7.97
C ASP A 132 -4.15 -12.28 -7.09
N PRO A 133 -5.31 -12.64 -7.66
CA PRO A 133 -6.55 -12.79 -6.90
C PRO A 133 -6.51 -13.90 -5.85
N SER A 134 -5.70 -14.94 -6.02
CA SER A 134 -5.63 -16.07 -5.09
C SER A 134 -4.91 -15.67 -3.80
N MET A 135 -3.79 -14.96 -3.93
CA MET A 135 -3.06 -14.43 -2.79
C MET A 135 -3.88 -13.36 -2.07
N LEU A 136 -4.54 -12.49 -2.85
CA LEU A 136 -5.45 -11.48 -2.30
C LEU A 136 -6.57 -12.13 -1.47
N ALA A 137 -7.23 -13.16 -1.99
CA ALA A 137 -8.33 -13.85 -1.28
C ALA A 137 -7.86 -14.47 0.05
N ARG A 138 -6.66 -15.05 0.08
CA ARG A 138 -6.04 -15.58 1.30
C ARG A 138 -5.87 -14.49 2.36
N ASP A 139 -5.32 -13.36 1.98
CA ASP A 139 -5.00 -12.27 2.90
C ASP A 139 -6.26 -11.51 3.34
N LEU A 140 -7.23 -11.32 2.43
CA LEU A 140 -8.53 -10.74 2.75
C LEU A 140 -9.30 -11.58 3.79
N ARG A 141 -9.22 -12.91 3.71
CA ARG A 141 -9.84 -13.76 4.70
C ARG A 141 -9.34 -13.47 6.11
N GLN A 142 -8.01 -13.33 6.27
CA GLN A 142 -7.42 -13.00 7.56
C GLN A 142 -7.84 -11.61 8.05
N LEU A 143 -7.87 -10.60 7.16
CA LEU A 143 -8.32 -9.25 7.51
C LEU A 143 -9.78 -9.22 7.96
N ILE A 144 -10.66 -9.94 7.25
CA ILE A 144 -12.09 -10.03 7.60
C ILE A 144 -12.28 -10.73 8.96
N ASP A 145 -11.58 -11.85 9.17
CA ASP A 145 -11.60 -12.58 10.45
C ASP A 145 -10.98 -11.71 11.58
N GLY A 146 -10.04 -10.81 11.24
CA GLY A 146 -9.43 -9.82 12.12
C GLY A 146 -10.26 -8.56 12.39
N GLY A 147 -11.52 -8.51 11.91
CA GLY A 147 -12.45 -7.42 12.25
C GLY A 147 -12.56 -6.31 11.22
N TYR A 148 -12.09 -6.52 10.00
CA TYR A 148 -12.30 -5.58 8.90
C TYR A 148 -13.51 -5.95 8.05
N VAL A 149 -14.08 -4.96 7.36
CA VAL A 149 -15.13 -5.12 6.36
C VAL A 149 -14.69 -4.54 5.04
N ILE A 150 -15.05 -5.21 3.96
CA ILE A 150 -14.77 -4.72 2.60
C ILE A 150 -15.70 -3.56 2.29
N VAL A 151 -15.14 -2.44 1.86
CA VAL A 151 -15.85 -1.24 1.40
C VAL A 151 -16.07 -1.28 -0.10
N SER A 152 -15.03 -1.67 -0.86
CA SER A 152 -15.10 -1.79 -2.31
C SER A 152 -14.07 -2.78 -2.84
N ILE A 153 -14.38 -3.37 -3.98
CA ILE A 153 -13.47 -4.15 -4.80
C ILE A 153 -13.55 -3.56 -6.21
N THR A 154 -12.40 -3.17 -6.76
CA THR A 154 -12.29 -2.61 -8.11
C THR A 154 -11.20 -3.36 -8.87
N ALA A 155 -11.53 -3.85 -10.05
CA ALA A 155 -10.59 -4.50 -10.97
C ALA A 155 -10.18 -3.51 -12.08
N LEU A 156 -8.88 -3.43 -12.36
CA LEU A 156 -8.28 -2.56 -13.38
C LEU A 156 -7.45 -3.42 -14.34
N ASP A 157 -7.71 -3.31 -15.64
CA ASP A 157 -6.95 -4.03 -16.68
C ASP A 157 -5.64 -3.28 -17.01
N LEU A 158 -4.69 -3.33 -16.08
CA LEU A 158 -3.35 -2.74 -16.26
C LEU A 158 -2.45 -3.55 -17.19
N PHE A 159 -2.80 -4.81 -17.44
CA PHE A 159 -2.02 -5.75 -18.23
C PHE A 159 -2.86 -6.36 -19.37
N PRO A 160 -3.34 -5.54 -20.33
CA PRO A 160 -4.24 -6.01 -21.38
C PRO A 160 -3.61 -7.17 -22.17
N GLN A 161 -4.45 -8.13 -22.57
CA GLN A 161 -4.06 -9.37 -23.26
C GLN A 161 -3.25 -10.38 -22.42
N THR A 162 -3.23 -10.20 -21.10
CA THR A 162 -2.71 -11.17 -20.14
C THR A 162 -3.84 -11.67 -19.24
N HIS A 163 -3.57 -12.69 -18.43
CA HIS A 163 -4.52 -13.15 -17.39
C HIS A 163 -4.41 -12.35 -16.07
N HIS A 164 -3.58 -11.32 -16.04
CA HIS A 164 -3.37 -10.50 -14.85
C HIS A 164 -4.34 -9.34 -14.82
N VAL A 165 -5.02 -9.19 -13.67
CA VAL A 165 -5.92 -8.08 -13.37
C VAL A 165 -5.46 -7.45 -12.06
N GLU A 166 -5.19 -6.14 -12.10
CA GLU A 166 -4.91 -5.40 -10.88
C GLU A 166 -6.21 -5.23 -10.10
N THR A 167 -6.19 -5.65 -8.85
CA THR A 167 -7.38 -5.57 -7.99
C THR A 167 -7.10 -4.68 -6.79
N VAL A 168 -7.90 -3.65 -6.62
CA VAL A 168 -7.85 -2.77 -5.45
C VAL A 168 -9.01 -3.12 -4.53
N VAL A 169 -8.69 -3.52 -3.29
CA VAL A 169 -9.68 -3.76 -2.24
C VAL A 169 -9.50 -2.74 -1.14
N ARG A 170 -10.57 -2.03 -0.83
CA ARG A 170 -10.60 -1.11 0.30
C ARG A 170 -11.35 -1.73 1.46
N LEU A 171 -10.76 -1.64 2.64
CA LEU A 171 -11.34 -2.15 3.87
C LEU A 171 -11.34 -1.06 4.94
N LYS A 172 -12.27 -1.19 5.88
CA LYS A 172 -12.32 -0.39 7.11
C LYS A 172 -12.55 -1.29 8.32
N THR A 173 -12.20 -0.80 9.50
CA THR A 173 -12.56 -1.47 10.74
C THR A 173 -14.07 -1.62 10.86
N ARG A 174 -14.54 -2.78 11.33
CA ARG A 174 -15.97 -3.00 11.65
C ARG A 174 -16.37 -2.13 12.83
N GLN A 175 -17.35 -1.26 12.66
CA GLN A 175 -17.89 -0.50 13.77
C GLN A 175 -18.77 -1.41 14.67
N LYS A 176 -18.76 -1.16 15.99
CA LYS A 176 -19.53 -1.96 16.96
C LYS A 176 -21.05 -1.96 16.73
N HIS A 177 -21.55 -1.13 15.79
CA HIS A 177 -22.98 -1.00 15.47
C HIS A 177 -23.40 -1.79 14.22
N ASP A 178 -22.50 -2.48 13.55
CA ASP A 178 -22.76 -3.26 12.33
C ASP A 178 -23.14 -4.73 12.66
N ARG A 179 -23.91 -4.96 13.76
CA ARG A 179 -24.50 -6.28 14.11
C ARG A 179 -25.98 -6.34 13.80
#